data_fe75fd3ba9a1fe3bfc3a0fc1b808e0f9
#
_entry.id   fe75fd3ba9a1fe3bfc3a0fc1b808e0f9
#
_cell.length_a   1.000
_cell.length_b   1.000
_cell.length_c   1.000
_cell.angle_alpha   90.00
_cell.angle_beta   90.00
_cell.angle_gamma   90.00
#
_symmetry.space_group_name_H-M   'P 1'
#
loop_
_entity.id
_entity.type
_entity.pdbx_description
1 polymer ?
#
loop_
_entity_poly.entity_id
_entity_poly.type
_entity_poly.pdbx_seq_one_letter_code
_entity_poly.pdbx_strand_id
1 'polypeptide(L)'
;MKYTPFEITESKQFFSIPIYQRLFEWDTDNIVTLLDDLYKEYEQSNGQGDYYIGMLTSTNQNELVDGQQRFTVLMLLGCILQDYDEEWKSFLLVENKPRLDFSSRPLDNSYLRTLIEHKEENAHSFKNLKMLNGRKQIKTFMEDPIRFPNSTQSSFASYIYHHLCFFISKLPDGYNPRDLNKYFERMNTSGKNLEQHEILKVKLLSNLDEDIDKYMLLWNKLSDVDTLLIRRRKDENPEGRKSRALKACISEIFSEELINGINTETHDNALSIDEIEMSVNAPKNERETNKDSRCSLNFPYLLLQVLYRKLGRKINCKINDFFKPNNLLSIFEEYLPFNGSNVNKEDIKDFMEMLVRARLALDICFIRPTEYGYSLDMNLNEDNESLKNLLMLQSMLYVSSSNYTNYRWFNWLMDEVERYGLPDVNLLYSSLKKKLDDEFPLPKYEALTYSGDNRYWFWRLDFYIWQHRKELFHKDSQEMTIVENYVFKRNRSIEHIAPQTPQSNSMMVWEDTPEDALLRDSFGNLVMISQGLNSALSNESYEVKTAHVQSYYNGAKSGSIESLKLLLVHQNYSKWDREAIKEHGENMYELLVKSFEKQE
;
A
#
# COMPACT_ATOMS: atom_id res chain seq x y z
N MET A 1 30.42 -19.35 -17.41
CA MET A 1 30.51 -19.38 -18.87
C MET A 1 29.60 -18.30 -19.40
N LYS A 2 30.00 -17.58 -20.45
CA LYS A 2 29.19 -16.53 -21.09
C LYS A 2 28.12 -17.19 -21.98
N TYR A 3 26.91 -16.70 -21.97
CA TYR A 3 25.80 -17.15 -22.82
C TYR A 3 25.03 -15.94 -23.37
N THR A 4 24.64 -16.05 -24.63
CA THR A 4 23.69 -15.18 -25.32
C THR A 4 22.36 -15.91 -25.52
N PRO A 5 21.28 -15.26 -25.93
CA PRO A 5 20.04 -15.94 -26.36
C PRO A 5 20.31 -17.02 -27.43
N PHE A 6 21.21 -16.75 -28.37
CA PHE A 6 21.66 -17.73 -29.38
C PHE A 6 22.26 -18.98 -28.72
N GLU A 7 23.26 -18.83 -27.82
CA GLU A 7 23.93 -19.96 -27.17
C GLU A 7 22.99 -20.74 -26.21
N ILE A 8 22.07 -20.04 -25.55
CA ILE A 8 21.01 -20.66 -24.74
C ILE A 8 20.08 -21.49 -25.63
N THR A 9 19.79 -21.03 -26.85
CA THR A 9 18.97 -21.76 -27.82
C THR A 9 19.67 -23.02 -28.32
N GLU A 10 20.92 -22.91 -28.77
CA GLU A 10 21.73 -24.01 -29.22
C GLU A 10 21.93 -25.11 -28.17
N SER A 11 22.16 -24.70 -26.93
CA SER A 11 22.32 -25.62 -25.79
C SER A 11 20.99 -26.26 -25.30
N LYS A 12 19.86 -25.89 -25.89
CA LYS A 12 18.50 -26.34 -25.50
C LYS A 12 18.23 -26.20 -24.00
N GLN A 13 18.86 -25.24 -23.33
CA GLN A 13 18.61 -25.00 -21.92
C GLN A 13 17.19 -24.48 -21.73
N PHE A 14 16.53 -24.96 -20.69
CA PHE A 14 15.28 -24.42 -20.19
C PHE A 14 15.46 -24.08 -18.70
N PHE A 15 14.62 -23.21 -18.18
CA PHE A 15 14.70 -22.79 -16.78
C PHE A 15 13.33 -22.84 -16.13
N SER A 16 13.32 -23.09 -14.82
CA SER A 16 12.13 -22.95 -14.00
C SER A 16 12.36 -21.92 -12.88
N ILE A 17 11.33 -21.19 -12.56
CA ILE A 17 11.31 -20.28 -11.41
C ILE A 17 10.54 -20.96 -10.30
N PRO A 18 11.21 -21.37 -9.20
CA PRO A 18 10.58 -22.03 -8.06
C PRO A 18 9.52 -21.14 -7.42
N ILE A 19 8.55 -21.75 -6.75
CA ILE A 19 7.42 -21.07 -6.13
C ILE A 19 7.84 -20.10 -5.02
N TYR A 20 8.93 -20.37 -4.33
CA TYR A 20 9.46 -19.50 -3.28
C TYR A 20 10.06 -18.19 -3.81
N GLN A 21 10.36 -18.12 -5.12
CA GLN A 21 10.81 -16.90 -5.76
C GLN A 21 9.67 -15.89 -5.88
N ARG A 22 10.00 -14.58 -5.75
CA ARG A 22 9.01 -13.51 -5.93
C ARG A 22 8.44 -13.48 -7.34
N LEU A 23 7.29 -12.84 -7.49
CA LEU A 23 6.70 -12.55 -8.79
C LEU A 23 7.59 -11.62 -9.61
N PHE A 24 7.26 -11.45 -10.89
CA PHE A 24 7.93 -10.45 -11.73
C PHE A 24 7.63 -9.05 -11.20
N GLU A 25 8.71 -8.31 -10.83
CA GLU A 25 8.62 -7.05 -10.08
C GLU A 25 9.20 -5.84 -10.86
N TRP A 26 9.87 -6.07 -11.99
CA TRP A 26 10.39 -4.96 -12.77
C TRP A 26 9.26 -4.03 -13.23
N ASP A 27 9.45 -2.74 -12.97
CA ASP A 27 8.55 -1.69 -13.40
C ASP A 27 8.95 -1.12 -14.77
N THR A 28 8.19 -0.14 -15.22
CA THR A 28 8.42 0.55 -16.50
C THR A 28 9.84 1.13 -16.58
N ASP A 29 10.33 1.76 -15.51
CA ASP A 29 11.63 2.43 -15.49
C ASP A 29 12.78 1.44 -15.63
N ASN A 30 12.69 0.27 -14.98
CA ASN A 30 13.70 -0.78 -15.11
C ASN A 30 13.79 -1.29 -16.56
N ILE A 31 12.67 -1.46 -17.22
CA ILE A 31 12.60 -1.99 -18.58
C ILE A 31 13.07 -0.94 -19.60
N VAL A 32 12.61 0.30 -19.45
CA VAL A 32 13.03 1.41 -20.33
C VAL A 32 14.54 1.63 -20.20
N THR A 33 15.07 1.63 -18.97
CA THR A 33 16.53 1.75 -18.75
C THR A 33 17.31 0.65 -19.47
N LEU A 34 16.88 -0.61 -19.33
CA LEU A 34 17.53 -1.73 -20.04
C LEU A 34 17.50 -1.55 -21.56
N LEU A 35 16.35 -1.14 -22.11
CA LEU A 35 16.18 -0.95 -23.55
C LEU A 35 17.02 0.22 -24.06
N ASP A 36 17.08 1.33 -23.32
CA ASP A 36 17.90 2.48 -23.65
C ASP A 36 19.40 2.15 -23.59
N ASP A 37 19.84 1.37 -22.60
CA ASP A 37 21.22 0.92 -22.48
C ASP A 37 21.60 -0.03 -23.63
N LEU A 38 20.74 -0.97 -23.98
CA LEU A 38 20.94 -1.88 -25.12
C LEU A 38 21.00 -1.11 -26.44
N TYR A 39 20.12 -0.15 -26.64
CA TYR A 39 20.10 0.66 -27.86
C TYR A 39 21.34 1.56 -27.97
N LYS A 40 21.76 2.15 -26.88
CA LYS A 40 22.98 2.96 -26.81
C LYS A 40 24.22 2.14 -27.13
N GLU A 41 24.35 0.93 -26.58
CA GLU A 41 25.48 0.05 -26.90
C GLU A 41 25.44 -0.40 -28.37
N TYR A 42 24.25 -0.74 -28.88
CA TYR A 42 24.05 -1.06 -30.30
C TYR A 42 24.53 0.05 -31.22
N GLU A 43 24.19 1.32 -30.94
CA GLU A 43 24.64 2.45 -31.73
C GLU A 43 26.15 2.71 -31.60
N GLN A 44 26.66 2.69 -30.36
CA GLN A 44 28.09 2.99 -30.08
C GLN A 44 29.04 1.95 -30.68
N SER A 45 28.62 0.69 -30.67
CA SER A 45 29.45 -0.42 -31.19
C SER A 45 29.14 -0.78 -32.64
N ASN A 46 28.25 -0.05 -33.33
CA ASN A 46 27.73 -0.42 -34.64
C ASN A 46 27.20 -1.87 -34.69
N GLY A 47 26.54 -2.30 -33.62
CA GLY A 47 25.94 -3.64 -33.51
C GLY A 47 26.95 -4.78 -33.26
N GLN A 48 28.19 -4.50 -32.83
CA GLN A 48 29.23 -5.50 -32.60
C GLN A 48 29.63 -5.64 -31.12
N GLY A 49 29.16 -4.76 -30.24
CA GLY A 49 29.50 -4.78 -28.82
C GLY A 49 28.64 -5.72 -28.02
N ASP A 50 29.24 -6.39 -27.05
CA ASP A 50 28.51 -7.24 -26.11
C ASP A 50 27.93 -6.43 -24.96
N TYR A 51 26.64 -6.60 -24.66
CA TYR A 51 26.00 -6.01 -23.49
C TYR A 51 25.78 -7.08 -22.39
N TYR A 52 26.33 -6.84 -21.21
CA TYR A 52 26.26 -7.77 -20.09
C TYR A 52 25.12 -7.41 -19.13
N ILE A 53 24.04 -8.18 -19.13
CA ILE A 53 22.89 -7.95 -18.24
C ILE A 53 23.11 -8.53 -16.83
N GLY A 54 24.12 -9.35 -16.64
CA GLY A 54 24.50 -9.92 -15.34
C GLY A 54 24.53 -11.45 -15.30
N MET A 55 24.36 -12.00 -14.08
CA MET A 55 24.50 -13.45 -13.85
C MET A 55 23.13 -14.10 -13.61
N LEU A 56 22.98 -15.32 -14.13
CA LEU A 56 21.93 -16.27 -13.76
C LEU A 56 22.55 -17.36 -12.90
N THR A 57 21.97 -17.67 -11.77
CA THR A 57 22.38 -18.81 -10.96
C THR A 57 21.27 -19.86 -10.94
N SER A 58 21.59 -21.10 -11.30
CA SER A 58 20.64 -22.18 -11.32
C SER A 58 21.11 -23.41 -10.54
N THR A 59 20.16 -24.21 -10.09
CA THR A 59 20.44 -25.59 -9.64
C THR A 59 20.80 -26.48 -10.83
N ASN A 60 21.24 -27.69 -10.57
CA ASN A 60 21.46 -28.68 -11.64
C ASN A 60 20.15 -29.14 -12.32
N GLN A 61 19.01 -28.90 -11.69
CA GLN A 61 17.67 -29.12 -12.26
C GLN A 61 17.17 -27.90 -13.06
N ASN A 62 18.05 -26.91 -13.31
CA ASN A 62 17.77 -25.65 -14.00
C ASN A 62 16.73 -24.77 -13.30
N GLU A 63 16.55 -24.90 -12.00
CA GLU A 63 15.76 -23.96 -11.22
C GLU A 63 16.56 -22.67 -10.98
N LEU A 64 16.01 -21.54 -11.35
CA LEU A 64 16.66 -20.23 -11.15
C LEU A 64 16.66 -19.84 -9.68
N VAL A 65 17.86 -19.76 -9.11
CA VAL A 65 18.10 -19.27 -7.75
C VAL A 65 18.32 -17.77 -7.73
N ASP A 66 18.95 -17.22 -8.76
CA ASP A 66 19.10 -15.77 -9.00
C ASP A 66 18.98 -15.46 -10.49
N GLY A 67 18.60 -14.21 -10.80
CA GLY A 67 18.41 -13.70 -12.16
C GLY A 67 17.05 -13.95 -12.77
N GLN A 68 16.07 -14.45 -12.02
CA GLN A 68 14.70 -14.72 -12.49
C GLN A 68 14.05 -13.50 -13.18
N GLN A 69 14.22 -12.29 -12.65
CA GLN A 69 13.64 -11.06 -13.22
C GLN A 69 14.24 -10.79 -14.60
N ARG A 70 15.58 -10.92 -14.72
CA ARG A 70 16.31 -10.72 -15.97
C ARG A 70 15.91 -11.74 -17.02
N PHE A 71 15.75 -13.01 -16.63
CA PHE A 71 15.35 -14.04 -17.59
C PHE A 71 13.87 -13.90 -18.00
N THR A 72 12.99 -13.47 -17.08
CA THR A 72 11.60 -13.15 -17.40
C THR A 72 11.51 -12.00 -18.40
N VAL A 73 12.27 -10.92 -18.19
CA VAL A 73 12.33 -9.80 -19.15
C VAL A 73 12.84 -10.26 -20.51
N LEU A 74 13.83 -11.16 -20.54
CA LEU A 74 14.33 -11.72 -21.79
C LEU A 74 13.25 -12.50 -22.55
N MET A 75 12.42 -13.26 -21.84
CA MET A 75 11.25 -13.91 -22.44
C MET A 75 10.23 -12.91 -23.00
N LEU A 76 9.97 -11.83 -22.27
CA LEU A 76 9.07 -10.74 -22.73
C LEU A 76 9.63 -10.03 -23.96
N LEU A 77 10.95 -9.76 -23.99
CA LEU A 77 11.65 -9.27 -25.17
C LEU A 77 11.45 -10.20 -26.36
N GLY A 78 11.72 -11.48 -26.18
CA GLY A 78 11.55 -12.48 -27.22
C GLY A 78 10.13 -12.53 -27.79
N CYS A 79 9.10 -12.40 -26.94
CA CYS A 79 7.70 -12.34 -27.38
C CYS A 79 7.38 -11.16 -28.33
N ILE A 80 8.15 -10.08 -28.27
CA ILE A 80 8.00 -8.94 -29.20
C ILE A 80 8.99 -9.04 -30.35
N LEU A 81 10.24 -9.42 -30.07
CA LEU A 81 11.31 -9.43 -31.07
C LEU A 81 11.12 -10.53 -32.13
N GLN A 82 10.36 -11.59 -31.85
CA GLN A 82 10.02 -12.61 -32.86
C GLN A 82 9.24 -12.06 -34.06
N ASP A 83 8.64 -10.85 -33.94
CA ASP A 83 7.95 -10.17 -35.05
C ASP A 83 8.95 -9.51 -36.01
N TYR A 84 10.19 -9.28 -35.57
CA TYR A 84 11.25 -8.61 -36.31
C TYR A 84 12.40 -9.54 -36.72
N ASP A 85 12.58 -10.66 -35.98
CA ASP A 85 13.60 -11.66 -36.25
C ASP A 85 13.10 -13.05 -35.85
N GLU A 86 13.04 -13.99 -36.83
CA GLU A 86 12.49 -15.34 -36.64
C GLU A 86 13.32 -16.22 -35.70
N GLU A 87 14.60 -15.92 -35.47
CA GLU A 87 15.46 -16.69 -34.55
C GLU A 87 14.89 -16.66 -33.11
N TRP A 88 14.21 -15.60 -32.71
CA TRP A 88 13.54 -15.49 -31.41
C TRP A 88 12.46 -16.53 -31.17
N LYS A 89 11.80 -17.05 -32.22
CA LYS A 89 10.83 -18.15 -32.09
C LYS A 89 11.49 -19.40 -31.51
N SER A 90 12.71 -19.70 -31.97
CA SER A 90 13.50 -20.81 -31.46
C SER A 90 14.01 -20.59 -30.04
N PHE A 91 14.23 -19.35 -29.64
CA PHE A 91 14.57 -19.03 -28.26
C PHE A 91 13.37 -19.26 -27.32
N LEU A 92 12.18 -18.84 -27.70
CA LEU A 92 11.02 -18.87 -26.81
C LEU A 92 10.57 -20.29 -26.44
N LEU A 93 10.79 -21.27 -27.30
CA LEU A 93 10.30 -22.63 -27.15
C LEU A 93 11.44 -23.66 -27.15
N VAL A 94 11.36 -24.65 -26.27
CA VAL A 94 12.18 -25.85 -26.25
C VAL A 94 11.24 -27.04 -26.32
N GLU A 95 11.35 -27.87 -27.36
CA GLU A 95 10.48 -29.05 -27.56
C GLU A 95 8.98 -28.73 -27.42
N ASN A 96 8.55 -27.61 -28.01
CA ASN A 96 7.17 -27.08 -27.96
C ASN A 96 6.69 -26.65 -26.57
N LYS A 97 7.58 -26.45 -25.60
CA LYS A 97 7.29 -25.87 -24.29
C LYS A 97 7.98 -24.53 -24.14
N PRO A 98 7.40 -23.58 -23.44
CA PRO A 98 8.09 -22.33 -23.10
C PRO A 98 9.45 -22.62 -22.44
N ARG A 99 10.48 -21.89 -22.83
CA ARG A 99 11.83 -22.00 -22.24
C ARG A 99 11.88 -21.63 -20.77
N LEU A 100 10.90 -20.89 -20.29
CA LEU A 100 10.71 -20.54 -18.89
C LEU A 100 9.42 -21.13 -18.38
N ASP A 101 9.50 -21.86 -17.26
CA ASP A 101 8.36 -22.37 -16.50
C ASP A 101 8.29 -21.71 -15.12
N PHE A 102 7.11 -21.25 -14.74
CA PHE A 102 6.84 -20.77 -13.40
C PHE A 102 6.26 -21.92 -12.58
N SER A 103 7.11 -22.63 -11.85
CA SER A 103 6.70 -23.78 -11.03
C SER A 103 5.50 -23.44 -10.14
N SER A 104 4.47 -24.25 -10.18
CA SER A 104 3.23 -24.09 -9.41
C SER A 104 2.46 -22.77 -9.66
N ARG A 105 2.72 -22.09 -10.79
CA ARG A 105 2.01 -20.87 -11.22
C ARG A 105 1.36 -21.06 -12.59
N PRO A 106 0.30 -21.85 -12.67
CA PRO A 106 -0.30 -22.21 -13.97
C PRO A 106 -0.80 -21.01 -14.77
N LEU A 107 -1.15 -19.93 -14.09
CA LEU A 107 -1.65 -18.71 -14.71
C LEU A 107 -0.53 -17.90 -15.38
N ASP A 108 0.61 -17.75 -14.71
CA ASP A 108 1.78 -17.09 -15.29
C ASP A 108 2.28 -17.89 -16.50
N ASN A 109 2.29 -19.23 -16.41
CA ASN A 109 2.63 -20.11 -17.51
C ASN A 109 1.64 -19.99 -18.68
N SER A 110 0.34 -19.98 -18.40
CA SER A 110 -0.71 -19.79 -19.41
C SER A 110 -0.57 -18.44 -20.09
N TYR A 111 -0.32 -17.37 -19.31
CA TYR A 111 -0.13 -16.02 -19.84
C TYR A 111 1.11 -15.94 -20.74
N LEU A 112 2.27 -16.45 -20.29
CA LEU A 112 3.49 -16.47 -21.09
C LEU A 112 3.28 -17.24 -22.40
N ARG A 113 2.61 -18.39 -22.33
CA ARG A 113 2.28 -19.17 -23.52
C ARG A 113 1.39 -18.41 -24.51
N THR A 114 0.39 -17.71 -24.00
CA THR A 114 -0.49 -16.85 -24.81
C THR A 114 0.31 -15.76 -25.53
N LEU A 115 1.29 -15.14 -24.85
CA LEU A 115 2.17 -14.14 -25.45
C LEU A 115 3.05 -14.72 -26.56
N ILE A 116 3.61 -15.91 -26.36
CA ILE A 116 4.43 -16.61 -27.37
C ILE A 116 3.61 -16.97 -28.61
N GLU A 117 2.36 -17.41 -28.41
CA GLU A 117 1.46 -17.85 -29.47
C GLU A 117 0.70 -16.71 -30.16
N HIS A 118 0.89 -15.45 -29.78
CA HIS A 118 0.16 -14.27 -30.27
C HIS A 118 -1.38 -14.35 -30.13
N LYS A 119 -1.86 -15.13 -29.15
CA LYS A 119 -3.31 -15.33 -28.90
C LYS A 119 -3.86 -14.40 -27.82
N GLU A 120 -3.47 -13.15 -27.83
CA GLU A 120 -3.80 -12.20 -26.77
C GLU A 120 -5.28 -11.93 -26.57
N GLU A 121 -6.06 -12.01 -27.64
CA GLU A 121 -7.50 -11.74 -27.62
C GLU A 121 -8.28 -12.70 -26.71
N ASN A 122 -7.73 -13.88 -26.41
CA ASN A 122 -8.36 -14.89 -25.57
C ASN A 122 -7.82 -14.96 -24.13
N ALA A 123 -6.83 -14.13 -23.77
CA ALA A 123 -6.20 -14.14 -22.44
C ALA A 123 -6.97 -13.31 -21.39
N HIS A 124 -8.29 -13.45 -21.35
CA HIS A 124 -9.13 -12.62 -20.49
C HIS A 124 -9.09 -12.97 -19.00
N SER A 125 -8.45 -14.09 -18.61
CA SER A 125 -8.60 -14.62 -17.26
C SER A 125 -7.56 -14.20 -16.24
N PHE A 126 -6.30 -14.01 -16.62
CA PHE A 126 -5.27 -13.58 -15.68
C PHE A 126 -4.21 -12.73 -16.39
N LYS A 127 -3.89 -11.59 -15.80
CA LYS A 127 -2.79 -10.76 -16.28
C LYS A 127 -1.90 -10.42 -15.09
N ASN A 128 -0.65 -10.88 -15.11
CA ASN A 128 0.38 -10.29 -14.29
C ASN A 128 0.60 -8.87 -14.82
N LEU A 129 0.12 -7.85 -14.09
CA LEU A 129 0.10 -6.46 -14.55
C LEU A 129 1.51 -5.94 -14.87
N LYS A 130 2.53 -6.38 -14.13
CA LYS A 130 3.92 -5.96 -14.39
C LYS A 130 4.46 -6.62 -15.65
N MET A 131 4.19 -7.89 -15.90
CA MET A 131 4.54 -8.53 -17.18
C MET A 131 3.82 -7.88 -18.35
N LEU A 132 2.52 -7.57 -18.19
CA LEU A 132 1.74 -6.88 -19.22
C LEU A 132 2.30 -5.48 -19.52
N ASN A 133 2.60 -4.69 -18.49
CA ASN A 133 3.17 -3.37 -18.64
C ASN A 133 4.56 -3.43 -19.26
N GLY A 134 5.39 -4.36 -18.81
CA GLY A 134 6.72 -4.59 -19.38
C GLY A 134 6.66 -4.89 -20.88
N ARG A 135 5.77 -5.79 -21.29
CA ARG A 135 5.55 -6.07 -22.70
C ARG A 135 5.09 -4.84 -23.49
N LYS A 136 4.16 -4.05 -22.95
CA LYS A 136 3.71 -2.80 -23.59
C LYS A 136 4.87 -1.83 -23.80
N GLN A 137 5.74 -1.67 -22.80
CA GLN A 137 6.91 -0.79 -22.91
C GLN A 137 7.90 -1.28 -23.98
N ILE A 138 8.18 -2.58 -24.03
CA ILE A 138 9.03 -3.16 -25.07
C ILE A 138 8.42 -2.91 -26.45
N LYS A 139 7.11 -3.13 -26.62
CA LYS A 139 6.41 -2.88 -27.88
C LYS A 139 6.49 -1.42 -28.27
N THR A 140 6.16 -0.50 -27.38
CA THR A 140 6.22 0.95 -27.63
C THR A 140 7.63 1.39 -28.01
N PHE A 141 8.66 0.84 -27.37
CA PHE A 141 10.06 1.12 -27.67
C PHE A 141 10.43 0.67 -29.10
N MET A 142 10.02 -0.55 -29.49
CA MET A 142 10.30 -1.09 -30.81
C MET A 142 9.52 -0.42 -31.95
N GLU A 143 8.39 0.19 -31.63
CA GLU A 143 7.54 0.92 -32.59
C GLU A 143 7.91 2.40 -32.72
N ASP A 144 8.94 2.89 -32.01
CA ASP A 144 9.37 4.29 -32.06
C ASP A 144 10.06 4.61 -33.41
N PRO A 145 9.44 5.41 -34.28
CA PRO A 145 10.01 5.71 -35.61
C PRO A 145 11.23 6.63 -35.56
N ILE A 146 11.47 7.30 -34.44
CA ILE A 146 12.66 8.15 -34.25
C ILE A 146 13.88 7.27 -33.97
N ARG A 147 13.72 6.23 -33.17
CA ARG A 147 14.78 5.29 -32.81
C ARG A 147 15.08 4.31 -33.96
N PHE A 148 14.08 3.90 -34.67
CA PHE A 148 14.19 2.90 -35.74
C PHE A 148 13.75 3.45 -37.11
N PRO A 149 14.50 4.39 -37.67
CA PRO A 149 14.22 4.88 -39.00
C PRO A 149 14.48 3.77 -40.04
N ASN A 150 13.67 3.72 -41.09
CA ASN A 150 13.82 2.75 -42.20
C ASN A 150 13.72 1.28 -41.78
N SER A 151 12.96 0.95 -40.75
CA SER A 151 12.73 -0.43 -40.29
C SER A 151 14.00 -1.17 -39.80
N THR A 152 14.84 -0.48 -39.05
CA THR A 152 16.08 -1.05 -38.47
C THR A 152 15.81 -1.95 -37.25
N GLN A 153 14.55 -2.18 -36.87
CA GLN A 153 14.16 -3.05 -35.75
C GLN A 153 14.72 -4.47 -35.88
N SER A 154 14.75 -5.03 -37.09
CA SER A 154 15.28 -6.39 -37.32
C SER A 154 16.76 -6.49 -36.97
N SER A 155 17.56 -5.48 -37.34
CA SER A 155 18.99 -5.42 -36.99
C SER A 155 19.22 -5.31 -35.49
N PHE A 156 18.39 -4.54 -34.79
CA PHE A 156 18.45 -4.42 -33.34
C PHE A 156 17.98 -5.70 -32.63
N ALA A 157 16.94 -6.37 -33.15
CA ALA A 157 16.47 -7.66 -32.62
C ALA A 157 17.55 -8.75 -32.76
N SER A 158 18.23 -8.82 -33.91
CA SER A 158 19.36 -9.72 -34.15
C SER A 158 20.56 -9.37 -33.25
N TYR A 159 20.86 -8.08 -33.06
CA TYR A 159 21.87 -7.65 -32.12
C TYR A 159 21.61 -8.18 -30.70
N ILE A 160 20.40 -8.00 -30.17
CA ILE A 160 20.07 -8.50 -28.83
C ILE A 160 20.23 -10.03 -28.79
N TYR A 161 19.84 -10.75 -29.83
CA TYR A 161 19.92 -12.21 -29.91
C TYR A 161 21.37 -12.72 -29.79
N HIS A 162 22.34 -12.03 -30.40
CA HIS A 162 23.72 -12.47 -30.47
C HIS A 162 24.65 -11.79 -29.45
N HIS A 163 24.29 -10.61 -28.92
CA HIS A 163 25.17 -9.79 -28.11
C HIS A 163 24.69 -9.46 -26.70
N LEU A 164 23.42 -9.79 -26.36
CA LEU A 164 22.97 -9.71 -24.96
C LEU A 164 23.52 -10.88 -24.17
N CYS A 165 24.40 -10.60 -23.20
CA CYS A 165 25.21 -11.61 -22.55
C CYS A 165 24.79 -11.86 -21.10
N PHE A 166 24.73 -13.13 -20.73
CA PHE A 166 24.59 -13.62 -19.37
C PHE A 166 25.81 -14.42 -18.94
N PHE A 167 26.13 -14.41 -17.65
CA PHE A 167 26.97 -15.42 -17.04
C PHE A 167 26.05 -16.44 -16.33
N ILE A 168 26.11 -17.71 -16.74
CA ILE A 168 25.35 -18.77 -16.09
C ILE A 168 26.28 -19.51 -15.12
N SER A 169 25.92 -19.53 -13.84
CA SER A 169 26.56 -20.26 -12.77
C SER A 169 25.64 -21.37 -12.29
N LYS A 170 26.11 -22.62 -12.28
CA LYS A 170 25.39 -23.73 -11.68
C LYS A 170 25.88 -23.97 -10.27
N LEU A 171 24.95 -24.16 -9.35
CA LEU A 171 25.27 -24.51 -7.98
C LEU A 171 25.79 -25.95 -7.93
N PRO A 172 26.74 -26.27 -7.01
CA PRO A 172 27.24 -27.63 -6.83
C PRO A 172 26.14 -28.62 -6.46
N ASP A 173 26.33 -29.89 -6.85
CA ASP A 173 25.47 -30.98 -6.42
C ASP A 173 25.46 -31.09 -4.89
N GLY A 174 24.29 -31.38 -4.32
CA GLY A 174 24.16 -31.59 -2.88
C GLY A 174 23.77 -30.36 -2.08
N TYR A 175 23.51 -29.22 -2.71
CA TYR A 175 22.90 -28.07 -2.02
C TYR A 175 21.47 -28.43 -1.60
N ASN A 176 21.27 -28.52 -0.29
CA ASN A 176 19.94 -28.71 0.26
C ASN A 176 19.18 -27.35 0.33
N PRO A 177 17.88 -27.33 0.60
CA PRO A 177 17.09 -26.09 0.68
C PRO A 177 17.68 -25.04 1.65
N ARG A 178 18.39 -25.48 2.69
CA ARG A 178 19.04 -24.62 3.67
C ARG A 178 20.30 -23.96 3.09
N ASP A 179 21.04 -24.65 2.26
CA ASP A 179 22.23 -24.12 1.59
C ASP A 179 21.84 -23.17 0.46
N LEU A 180 20.76 -23.48 -0.27
CA LEU A 180 20.14 -22.58 -1.25
C LEU A 180 19.73 -21.26 -0.60
N ASN A 181 19.08 -21.31 0.56
CA ASN A 181 18.68 -20.11 1.30
C ASN A 181 19.88 -19.26 1.73
N LYS A 182 20.95 -19.88 2.24
CA LYS A 182 22.18 -19.17 2.62
C LYS A 182 22.87 -18.55 1.39
N TYR A 183 22.88 -19.24 0.28
CA TYR A 183 23.40 -18.70 -0.97
C TYR A 183 22.59 -17.49 -1.41
N PHE A 184 21.28 -17.60 -1.35
CA PHE A 184 20.31 -16.53 -1.66
C PHE A 184 20.55 -15.28 -0.79
N GLU A 185 20.70 -15.45 0.51
CA GLU A 185 20.99 -14.37 1.46
C GLU A 185 22.30 -13.64 1.10
N ARG A 186 23.33 -14.38 0.70
CA ARG A 186 24.65 -13.83 0.37
C ARG A 186 24.70 -13.11 -0.98
N MET A 187 24.00 -13.63 -1.99
CA MET A 187 24.01 -13.04 -3.33
C MET A 187 23.15 -11.76 -3.41
N ASN A 188 22.09 -11.66 -2.64
CA ASN A 188 21.22 -10.48 -2.58
C ASN A 188 21.81 -9.30 -1.80
N THR A 189 22.98 -9.44 -1.15
CA THR A 189 23.67 -8.33 -0.47
C THR A 189 24.23 -7.26 -1.44
N SER A 190 24.28 -7.53 -2.74
CA SER A 190 24.76 -6.59 -3.77
C SER A 190 23.67 -6.01 -4.70
N GLY A 191 22.39 -6.42 -4.53
CA GLY A 191 21.22 -5.90 -5.23
C GLY A 191 20.16 -5.37 -4.27
N LYS A 192 18.91 -5.13 -4.73
CA LYS A 192 17.78 -4.91 -3.80
C LYS A 192 17.69 -6.14 -2.89
N ASN A 193 18.06 -5.99 -1.63
CA ASN A 193 17.98 -7.06 -0.64
C ASN A 193 16.57 -7.64 -0.64
N LEU A 194 16.46 -8.99 -0.57
CA LEU A 194 15.19 -9.63 -0.25
C LEU A 194 14.63 -9.00 1.02
N GLU A 195 13.38 -8.61 0.97
CA GLU A 195 12.72 -8.12 2.16
C GLU A 195 12.65 -9.23 3.22
N GLN A 196 12.77 -8.89 4.49
CA GLN A 196 12.81 -9.88 5.57
C GLN A 196 11.59 -10.81 5.57
N HIS A 197 10.44 -10.36 5.11
CA HIS A 197 9.24 -11.19 5.02
C HIS A 197 9.32 -12.27 3.92
N GLU A 198 10.09 -12.04 2.86
CA GLU A 198 10.32 -13.06 1.81
C GLU A 198 11.27 -14.16 2.34
N ILE A 199 12.29 -13.77 3.12
CA ILE A 199 13.17 -14.72 3.81
C ILE A 199 12.37 -15.52 4.85
N LEU A 200 11.53 -14.84 5.62
CA LEU A 200 10.66 -15.47 6.62
C LEU A 200 9.71 -16.49 5.99
N LYS A 201 9.10 -16.16 4.84
CA LYS A 201 8.25 -17.08 4.06
C LYS A 201 8.93 -18.42 3.86
N VAL A 202 10.14 -18.39 3.30
CA VAL A 202 10.88 -19.63 3.00
C VAL A 202 11.22 -20.39 4.27
N LYS A 203 11.77 -19.70 5.29
CA LYS A 203 12.19 -20.34 6.55
C LYS A 203 11.03 -20.94 7.32
N LEU A 204 9.90 -20.25 7.39
CA LEU A 204 8.72 -20.69 8.14
C LEU A 204 7.99 -21.83 7.42
N LEU A 205 7.69 -21.63 6.13
CA LEU A 205 6.84 -22.55 5.36
C LEU A 205 7.56 -23.81 4.90
N SER A 206 8.91 -23.82 4.81
CA SER A 206 9.67 -25.04 4.51
C SER A 206 9.54 -26.13 5.59
N ASN A 207 8.95 -25.81 6.73
CA ASN A 207 8.65 -26.79 7.78
C ASN A 207 7.29 -27.50 7.57
N LEU A 208 6.49 -27.07 6.57
CA LEU A 208 5.19 -27.69 6.23
C LEU A 208 5.40 -28.67 5.06
N ASP A 209 5.39 -29.96 5.32
CA ASP A 209 5.81 -30.99 4.35
C ASP A 209 4.90 -31.09 3.09
N GLU A 210 3.66 -31.55 3.29
CA GLU A 210 2.78 -31.93 2.17
C GLU A 210 2.05 -30.74 1.50
N ASP A 211 1.82 -29.65 2.22
CA ASP A 211 1.04 -28.50 1.75
C ASP A 211 1.89 -27.25 1.48
N ILE A 212 3.20 -27.37 1.44
CA ILE A 212 4.12 -26.25 1.29
C ILE A 212 3.77 -25.35 0.10
N ASP A 213 3.45 -25.92 -1.04
CA ASP A 213 3.13 -25.17 -2.26
C ASP A 213 1.87 -24.33 -2.10
N LYS A 214 0.84 -24.88 -1.44
CA LYS A 214 -0.40 -24.16 -1.16
C LYS A 214 -0.17 -22.99 -0.21
N TYR A 215 0.61 -23.21 0.87
CA TYR A 215 0.95 -22.14 1.81
C TYR A 215 1.84 -21.06 1.18
N MET A 216 2.77 -21.44 0.28
CA MET A 216 3.58 -20.49 -0.47
C MET A 216 2.73 -19.61 -1.40
N LEU A 217 1.78 -20.22 -2.13
CA LEU A 217 0.82 -19.47 -2.96
C LEU A 217 -0.04 -18.53 -2.12
N LEU A 218 -0.56 -19.03 -1.00
CA LEU A 218 -1.35 -18.24 -0.07
C LEU A 218 -0.54 -17.04 0.46
N TRP A 219 0.71 -17.26 0.92
CA TRP A 219 1.58 -16.18 1.38
C TRP A 219 1.80 -15.11 0.32
N ASN A 220 2.08 -15.51 -0.93
CA ASN A 220 2.28 -14.56 -2.02
C ASN A 220 1.07 -13.65 -2.22
N LYS A 221 -0.16 -14.19 -2.08
CA LYS A 221 -1.39 -13.40 -2.15
C LYS A 221 -1.56 -12.50 -0.93
N LEU A 222 -1.27 -13.01 0.25
CA LEU A 222 -1.39 -12.24 1.50
C LEU A 222 -0.39 -11.08 1.55
N SER A 223 0.79 -11.26 0.97
CA SER A 223 1.85 -10.24 0.96
C SER A 223 1.57 -9.06 0.03
N ASP A 224 0.76 -9.24 -1.00
CA ASP A 224 0.28 -8.15 -1.85
C ASP A 224 -0.87 -7.41 -1.15
N VAL A 225 -0.52 -6.53 -0.21
CA VAL A 225 -1.50 -5.81 0.61
C VAL A 225 -2.23 -4.69 -0.16
N ASP A 226 -1.71 -4.27 -1.30
CA ASP A 226 -2.33 -3.22 -2.12
C ASP A 226 -3.48 -3.77 -2.97
N THR A 227 -3.48 -5.07 -3.26
CA THR A 227 -4.56 -5.75 -3.97
C THR A 227 -5.54 -6.40 -2.99
N LEU A 228 -6.84 -6.19 -3.15
CA LEU A 228 -7.87 -6.84 -2.32
C LEU A 228 -7.87 -8.36 -2.53
N LEU A 229 -7.88 -9.15 -1.46
CA LEU A 229 -7.93 -10.62 -1.53
C LEU A 229 -9.21 -11.11 -2.21
N ILE A 230 -10.34 -10.52 -1.86
CA ILE A 230 -11.64 -10.84 -2.44
C ILE A 230 -12.16 -9.60 -3.14
N ARG A 231 -12.02 -9.58 -4.46
CA ARG A 231 -12.50 -8.49 -5.29
C ARG A 231 -14.02 -8.50 -5.37
N ARG A 232 -14.59 -7.33 -5.55
CA ARG A 232 -16.01 -7.16 -5.81
C ARG A 232 -16.35 -7.67 -7.21
N ARG A 233 -17.42 -8.46 -7.33
CA ARG A 233 -18.01 -8.82 -8.63
C ARG A 233 -18.89 -7.68 -9.13
N LYS A 234 -18.97 -7.49 -10.45
CA LYS A 234 -19.65 -6.33 -11.07
C LYS A 234 -21.07 -6.10 -10.57
N ASP A 235 -21.84 -7.17 -10.42
CA ASP A 235 -23.25 -7.12 -9.99
C ASP A 235 -23.47 -7.56 -8.54
N GLU A 236 -22.38 -7.68 -7.77
CA GLU A 236 -22.45 -8.17 -6.41
C GLU A 236 -22.73 -7.01 -5.44
N ASN A 237 -23.75 -7.20 -4.60
CA ASN A 237 -23.96 -6.28 -3.50
C ASN A 237 -22.89 -6.49 -2.41
N PRO A 238 -22.69 -5.49 -1.53
CA PRO A 238 -21.69 -5.56 -0.46
C PRO A 238 -21.87 -6.73 0.49
N GLU A 239 -23.11 -7.07 0.81
CA GLU A 239 -23.44 -8.20 1.69
C GLU A 239 -23.04 -9.54 1.07
N GLY A 240 -23.19 -9.70 -0.24
CA GLY A 240 -22.72 -10.88 -0.97
C GLY A 240 -21.21 -11.03 -0.89
N ARG A 241 -20.46 -9.95 -1.10
CA ARG A 241 -18.99 -9.94 -0.94
C ARG A 241 -18.55 -10.24 0.49
N LYS A 242 -19.21 -9.61 1.47
CA LYS A 242 -18.97 -9.85 2.90
C LYS A 242 -19.23 -11.32 3.26
N SER A 243 -20.31 -11.90 2.74
CA SER A 243 -20.66 -13.31 2.94
C SER A 243 -19.61 -14.24 2.33
N ARG A 244 -19.10 -13.94 1.12
CA ARG A 244 -18.00 -14.71 0.50
C ARG A 244 -16.70 -14.61 1.30
N ALA A 245 -16.35 -13.41 1.75
CA ALA A 245 -15.17 -13.18 2.58
C ALA A 245 -15.27 -13.93 3.92
N LEU A 246 -16.43 -13.89 4.55
CA LEU A 246 -16.68 -14.61 5.80
C LEU A 246 -16.59 -16.12 5.62
N LYS A 247 -17.17 -16.65 4.53
CA LYS A 247 -17.11 -18.07 4.19
C LYS A 247 -15.68 -18.53 3.93
N ALA A 248 -14.89 -17.74 3.19
CA ALA A 248 -13.48 -18.01 2.93
C ALA A 248 -12.63 -17.99 4.23
N CYS A 249 -12.96 -17.10 5.19
CA CYS A 249 -12.30 -17.04 6.49
C CYS A 249 -12.56 -18.24 7.40
N ILE A 250 -13.80 -18.77 7.37
CA ILE A 250 -14.26 -19.74 8.36
C ILE A 250 -14.08 -21.17 7.88
N SER A 251 -14.34 -21.45 6.59
CA SER A 251 -14.47 -22.82 6.13
C SER A 251 -13.21 -23.40 5.52
N GLU A 252 -12.41 -22.62 4.78
CA GLU A 252 -11.19 -23.12 4.13
C GLU A 252 -10.25 -22.00 3.75
N ILE A 253 -9.06 -21.95 4.38
CA ILE A 253 -7.98 -21.02 3.97
C ILE A 253 -7.40 -21.36 2.59
N PHE A 254 -7.69 -22.55 2.08
CA PHE A 254 -7.33 -23.01 0.73
C PHE A 254 -8.53 -23.04 -0.22
N SER A 255 -9.60 -22.30 0.07
CA SER A 255 -10.73 -22.21 -0.85
C SER A 255 -10.27 -21.75 -2.23
N GLU A 256 -10.91 -22.25 -3.29
CA GLU A 256 -10.65 -21.78 -4.66
C GLU A 256 -10.75 -20.26 -4.77
N GLU A 257 -11.58 -19.64 -3.96
CA GLU A 257 -11.74 -18.20 -3.91
C GLU A 257 -10.50 -17.47 -3.36
N LEU A 258 -9.82 -18.02 -2.37
CA LEU A 258 -8.56 -17.47 -1.85
C LEU A 258 -7.36 -17.85 -2.72
N ILE A 259 -7.30 -19.07 -3.21
CA ILE A 259 -6.18 -19.54 -4.03
C ILE A 259 -6.35 -19.15 -5.50
N ASN A 260 -7.57 -19.28 -6.04
CA ASN A 260 -7.89 -19.02 -7.44
C ASN A 260 -8.79 -17.81 -7.66
N GLY A 261 -9.18 -17.08 -6.63
CA GLY A 261 -10.20 -16.03 -6.61
C GLY A 261 -10.00 -14.84 -7.55
N ILE A 262 -9.02 -14.94 -8.43
CA ILE A 262 -8.80 -14.04 -9.55
C ILE A 262 -9.40 -14.60 -10.84
N ASN A 263 -9.76 -15.90 -10.89
CA ASN A 263 -10.13 -16.60 -12.14
C ASN A 263 -11.63 -16.69 -12.41
N THR A 264 -12.49 -16.36 -11.46
CA THR A 264 -13.94 -16.55 -11.63
C THR A 264 -14.67 -15.35 -12.23
N GLU A 265 -13.98 -14.24 -12.49
CA GLU A 265 -14.61 -13.04 -13.10
C GLU A 265 -14.63 -13.06 -14.64
N THR A 266 -14.39 -14.17 -15.28
CA THR A 266 -13.95 -14.11 -16.67
C THR A 266 -14.91 -14.57 -17.72
N HIS A 267 -16.11 -14.93 -17.41
CA HIS A 267 -16.94 -15.40 -18.51
C HIS A 267 -17.92 -14.40 -19.12
N ASP A 268 -18.09 -13.17 -18.56
CA ASP A 268 -19.17 -12.32 -19.06
C ASP A 268 -18.90 -10.82 -19.30
N ASN A 269 -17.67 -10.32 -19.23
CA ASN A 269 -17.47 -8.88 -19.49
C ASN A 269 -16.12 -8.52 -20.11
N ALA A 270 -15.86 -9.00 -21.33
CA ALA A 270 -14.97 -8.30 -22.23
C ALA A 270 -15.73 -7.07 -22.76
N LEU A 271 -15.34 -5.87 -22.31
CA LEU A 271 -15.77 -4.64 -22.98
C LEU A 271 -15.25 -4.70 -24.41
N SER A 272 -16.12 -4.51 -25.40
CA SER A 272 -15.71 -4.33 -26.78
C SER A 272 -14.85 -3.05 -26.91
N ILE A 273 -14.06 -2.97 -27.97
CA ILE A 273 -13.25 -1.76 -28.24
C ILE A 273 -14.15 -0.52 -28.27
N ASP A 274 -15.36 -0.64 -28.80
CA ASP A 274 -16.37 0.44 -28.85
C ASP A 274 -16.85 0.85 -27.45
N GLU A 275 -17.00 -0.10 -26.51
CA GLU A 275 -17.34 0.18 -25.10
C GLU A 275 -16.17 0.81 -24.35
N ILE A 276 -14.93 0.50 -24.72
CA ILE A 276 -13.73 1.16 -24.21
C ILE A 276 -13.67 2.62 -24.70
N GLU A 277 -13.99 2.88 -25.98
CA GLU A 277 -14.07 4.24 -26.52
C GLU A 277 -15.22 5.05 -25.93
N MET A 278 -16.43 4.45 -25.76
CA MET A 278 -17.54 5.10 -25.03
C MET A 278 -17.19 5.37 -23.57
N SER A 279 -16.40 4.50 -22.94
CA SER A 279 -15.97 4.67 -21.56
C SER A 279 -14.88 5.75 -21.39
N VAL A 280 -14.18 6.16 -22.45
CA VAL A 280 -13.26 7.32 -22.45
C VAL A 280 -14.01 8.64 -22.32
N ASN A 281 -15.26 8.68 -22.77
CA ASN A 281 -16.11 9.88 -22.76
C ASN A 281 -17.11 9.92 -21.59
N ALA A 282 -17.09 8.94 -20.66
CA ALA A 282 -17.90 8.99 -19.44
C ALA A 282 -17.33 10.01 -18.44
N PRO A 283 -18.17 10.71 -17.66
CA PRO A 283 -17.67 11.67 -16.68
C PRO A 283 -16.68 11.01 -15.73
N LYS A 284 -15.61 11.72 -15.42
CA LYS A 284 -14.44 11.23 -14.65
C LYS A 284 -14.73 10.58 -13.29
N ASN A 285 -15.95 10.69 -12.76
CA ASN A 285 -16.30 10.30 -11.40
C ASN A 285 -16.48 8.80 -11.16
N GLU A 286 -16.60 7.95 -12.17
CA GLU A 286 -16.81 6.50 -11.97
C GLU A 286 -15.57 5.62 -12.21
N ARG A 287 -14.47 6.18 -12.74
CA ARG A 287 -13.26 5.41 -13.08
C ARG A 287 -12.15 5.43 -12.01
N GLU A 288 -12.23 6.31 -11.03
CA GLU A 288 -11.10 6.63 -10.15
C GLU A 288 -11.05 5.83 -8.85
N THR A 289 -12.04 5.00 -8.53
CA THR A 289 -12.09 4.30 -7.23
C THR A 289 -11.13 3.12 -7.07
N ASN A 290 -10.34 2.75 -8.08
CA ASN A 290 -9.52 1.53 -8.04
C ASN A 290 -8.02 1.69 -8.36
N LYS A 291 -7.51 2.89 -8.65
CA LYS A 291 -6.11 3.00 -9.13
C LYS A 291 -5.06 3.32 -8.08
N ASP A 292 -5.40 3.94 -6.94
CA ASP A 292 -4.39 4.46 -6.01
C ASP A 292 -4.66 4.23 -4.51
N SER A 293 -5.50 3.28 -4.13
CA SER A 293 -5.69 2.96 -2.71
C SER A 293 -4.55 2.05 -2.21
N ARG A 294 -3.55 2.66 -1.61
CA ARG A 294 -2.48 1.91 -0.93
C ARG A 294 -2.98 1.38 0.41
N CYS A 295 -2.53 0.21 0.81
CA CYS A 295 -2.82 -0.29 2.14
C CYS A 295 -2.16 0.61 3.20
N SER A 296 -2.91 0.91 4.26
CA SER A 296 -2.39 1.71 5.38
C SER A 296 -1.38 0.95 6.25
N LEU A 297 -1.38 -0.37 6.19
CA LEU A 297 -0.49 -1.25 6.95
C LEU A 297 0.28 -2.15 5.98
N ASN A 298 1.60 -2.04 5.94
CA ASN A 298 2.41 -2.90 5.09
C ASN A 298 2.55 -4.32 5.66
N PHE A 299 2.92 -5.27 4.82
CA PHE A 299 2.91 -6.68 5.15
C PHE A 299 3.82 -7.07 6.33
N PRO A 300 5.07 -6.60 6.48
CA PRO A 300 5.89 -6.89 7.66
C PRO A 300 5.23 -6.50 8.99
N TYR A 301 4.54 -5.37 9.02
CA TYR A 301 3.81 -4.96 10.22
C TYR A 301 2.55 -5.80 10.46
N LEU A 302 1.85 -6.21 9.40
CA LEU A 302 0.73 -7.13 9.52
C LEU A 302 1.19 -8.47 10.15
N LEU A 303 2.31 -9.01 9.69
CA LEU A 303 2.91 -10.23 10.27
C LEU A 303 3.19 -10.07 11.76
N LEU A 304 3.81 -8.96 12.17
CA LEU A 304 4.09 -8.69 13.58
C LEU A 304 2.81 -8.48 14.40
N GLN A 305 1.79 -7.84 13.85
CA GLN A 305 0.49 -7.69 14.51
C GLN A 305 -0.19 -9.04 14.74
N VAL A 306 -0.18 -9.91 13.75
CA VAL A 306 -0.75 -11.26 13.86
C VAL A 306 0.02 -12.10 14.87
N LEU A 307 1.35 -12.06 14.83
CA LEU A 307 2.18 -12.76 15.83
C LEU A 307 1.90 -12.25 17.24
N TYR A 308 1.86 -10.94 17.44
CA TYR A 308 1.54 -10.32 18.73
C TYR A 308 0.19 -10.79 19.30
N ARG A 309 -0.83 -10.94 18.43
CA ARG A 309 -2.14 -11.50 18.79
C ARG A 309 -2.05 -12.97 19.14
N LYS A 310 -1.35 -13.81 18.33
CA LYS A 310 -1.14 -15.24 18.61
C LYS A 310 -0.51 -15.46 19.98
N LEU A 311 0.37 -14.58 20.41
CA LEU A 311 1.01 -14.59 21.74
C LEU A 311 0.11 -14.08 22.88
N GLY A 312 -1.16 -13.79 22.61
CA GLY A 312 -2.06 -13.17 23.59
C GLY A 312 -1.56 -11.81 24.09
N ARG A 313 -0.79 -11.10 23.25
CA ARG A 313 -0.15 -9.80 23.54
C ARG A 313 0.89 -9.85 24.66
N LYS A 314 1.42 -11.03 24.96
CA LYS A 314 2.48 -11.25 25.97
C LYS A 314 3.82 -11.40 25.25
N ILE A 315 4.71 -10.45 25.46
CA ILE A 315 6.06 -10.41 24.88
C ILE A 315 7.08 -10.13 25.96
N ASN A 316 8.30 -10.63 25.80
CA ASN A 316 9.41 -10.47 26.76
C ASN A 316 10.33 -9.29 26.43
N CYS A 317 10.13 -8.63 25.27
CA CYS A 317 10.90 -7.47 24.84
C CYS A 317 10.05 -6.18 24.90
N LYS A 318 10.70 -5.03 24.70
CA LYS A 318 9.98 -3.76 24.60
C LYS A 318 9.10 -3.76 23.35
N ILE A 319 7.88 -3.25 23.45
CA ILE A 319 6.91 -3.21 22.36
C ILE A 319 7.46 -2.51 21.10
N ASN A 320 8.26 -1.46 21.27
CA ASN A 320 8.89 -0.75 20.16
C ASN A 320 9.96 -1.61 19.45
N ASP A 321 10.63 -2.53 20.15
CA ASP A 321 11.61 -3.43 19.56
C ASP A 321 10.92 -4.60 18.83
N PHE A 322 9.80 -5.08 19.38
CA PHE A 322 8.96 -6.09 18.74
C PHE A 322 8.44 -5.64 17.39
N PHE A 323 7.97 -4.41 17.28
CA PHE A 323 7.37 -3.88 16.04
C PHE A 323 8.37 -3.23 15.07
N LYS A 324 9.67 -3.51 15.19
CA LYS A 324 10.67 -3.09 14.19
C LYS A 324 10.74 -4.09 13.03
N PRO A 325 10.42 -3.71 11.78
CA PRO A 325 10.52 -4.64 10.64
C PRO A 325 11.90 -5.24 10.44
N ASN A 326 12.95 -4.51 10.80
CA ASN A 326 14.33 -5.00 10.72
C ASN A 326 14.61 -6.15 11.70
N ASN A 327 13.77 -6.35 12.71
CA ASN A 327 13.86 -7.45 13.68
C ASN A 327 12.94 -8.62 13.34
N LEU A 328 12.24 -8.59 12.19
CA LEU A 328 11.19 -9.56 11.84
C LEU A 328 11.66 -11.00 11.99
N LEU A 329 12.81 -11.34 11.43
CA LEU A 329 13.34 -12.72 11.49
C LEU A 329 13.70 -13.15 12.92
N SER A 330 14.34 -12.28 13.70
CA SER A 330 14.71 -12.59 15.08
C SER A 330 13.50 -12.72 16.00
N ILE A 331 12.50 -11.87 15.82
CA ILE A 331 11.23 -11.92 16.56
C ILE A 331 10.49 -13.22 16.24
N PHE A 332 10.38 -13.60 14.96
CA PHE A 332 9.73 -14.86 14.60
C PHE A 332 10.51 -16.06 15.11
N GLU A 333 11.85 -16.07 15.05
CA GLU A 333 12.66 -17.16 15.60
C GLU A 333 12.48 -17.32 17.12
N GLU A 334 12.29 -16.22 17.86
CA GLU A 334 12.07 -16.24 19.31
C GLU A 334 10.68 -16.76 19.68
N TYR A 335 9.61 -16.31 18.95
CA TYR A 335 8.23 -16.54 19.36
C TYR A 335 7.46 -17.56 18.52
N LEU A 336 7.88 -17.82 17.31
CA LEU A 336 7.37 -18.87 16.40
C LEU A 336 8.56 -19.51 15.68
N PRO A 337 9.34 -20.36 16.36
CA PRO A 337 10.60 -20.89 15.84
C PRO A 337 10.44 -21.62 14.52
N PHE A 338 11.35 -21.38 13.59
CA PHE A 338 11.40 -22.03 12.28
C PHE A 338 12.71 -22.81 12.05
N ASN A 339 13.62 -22.85 13.04
CA ASN A 339 14.85 -23.63 13.00
C ASN A 339 14.94 -24.57 14.23
N GLY A 340 15.53 -25.74 14.02
CA GLY A 340 15.86 -26.68 15.11
C GLY A 340 14.70 -27.56 15.57
N SER A 341 14.85 -28.14 16.78
CA SER A 341 13.89 -29.12 17.34
C SER A 341 12.61 -28.49 17.91
N ASN A 342 12.57 -27.19 18.08
CA ASN A 342 11.45 -26.48 18.72
C ASN A 342 10.40 -26.03 17.70
N VAL A 343 10.55 -26.41 16.43
CA VAL A 343 9.59 -26.07 15.39
C VAL A 343 8.29 -26.86 15.60
N ASN A 344 7.18 -26.14 15.71
CA ASN A 344 5.85 -26.72 15.78
C ASN A 344 5.06 -26.39 14.50
N LYS A 345 4.78 -27.41 13.70
CA LYS A 345 4.05 -27.26 12.41
C LYS A 345 2.64 -26.74 12.60
N GLU A 346 1.94 -27.18 13.63
CA GLU A 346 0.58 -26.73 13.92
C GLU A 346 0.55 -25.25 14.32
N ASP A 347 1.53 -24.77 15.08
CA ASP A 347 1.64 -23.34 15.40
C ASP A 347 1.86 -22.46 14.14
N ILE A 348 2.59 -23.00 13.15
CA ILE A 348 2.79 -22.32 11.87
C ILE A 348 1.47 -22.28 11.08
N LYS A 349 0.72 -23.39 11.03
CA LYS A 349 -0.60 -23.44 10.37
C LYS A 349 -1.60 -22.49 11.03
N ASP A 350 -1.68 -22.51 12.36
CA ASP A 350 -2.52 -21.59 13.13
C ASP A 350 -2.17 -20.12 12.84
N PHE A 351 -0.87 -19.81 12.78
CA PHE A 351 -0.42 -18.47 12.41
C PHE A 351 -0.90 -18.08 11.00
N MET A 352 -0.81 -18.99 10.03
CA MET A 352 -1.27 -18.73 8.66
C MET A 352 -2.79 -18.51 8.60
N GLU A 353 -3.58 -19.26 9.36
CA GLU A 353 -5.02 -19.05 9.47
C GLU A 353 -5.35 -17.67 10.07
N MET A 354 -4.67 -17.31 11.16
CA MET A 354 -4.82 -15.98 11.76
C MET A 354 -4.43 -14.87 10.77
N LEU A 355 -3.37 -15.09 9.97
CA LEU A 355 -2.92 -14.14 8.96
C LEU A 355 -3.96 -13.93 7.85
N VAL A 356 -4.61 -14.99 7.38
CA VAL A 356 -5.72 -14.90 6.41
C VAL A 356 -6.87 -14.07 6.97
N ARG A 357 -7.30 -14.36 8.20
CA ARG A 357 -8.39 -13.61 8.86
C ARG A 357 -8.03 -12.14 9.05
N ALA A 358 -6.80 -11.87 9.52
CA ALA A 358 -6.32 -10.51 9.70
C ALA A 358 -6.24 -9.75 8.36
N ARG A 359 -5.81 -10.42 7.29
CA ARG A 359 -5.70 -9.81 5.96
C ARG A 359 -7.07 -9.49 5.37
N LEU A 360 -8.08 -10.36 5.56
CA LEU A 360 -9.46 -10.09 5.15
C LEU A 360 -10.09 -8.95 5.96
N ALA A 361 -9.86 -8.92 7.28
CA ALA A 361 -10.30 -7.83 8.12
C ALA A 361 -9.65 -6.49 7.71
N LEU A 362 -8.37 -6.51 7.35
CA LEU A 362 -7.65 -5.35 6.83
C LEU A 362 -8.27 -4.82 5.54
N ASP A 363 -8.71 -5.72 4.65
CA ASP A 363 -9.34 -5.31 3.39
C ASP A 363 -10.74 -4.70 3.57
N ILE A 364 -11.52 -5.22 4.50
CA ILE A 364 -12.94 -4.90 4.64
C ILE A 364 -13.19 -3.84 5.71
N CYS A 365 -12.54 -3.99 6.88
CA CYS A 365 -12.85 -3.19 8.07
C CYS A 365 -11.85 -2.06 8.32
N PHE A 366 -10.73 -2.02 7.59
CA PHE A 366 -9.66 -1.09 7.84
C PHE A 366 -9.55 -0.03 6.74
N ILE A 367 -9.26 1.20 7.14
CA ILE A 367 -9.16 2.35 6.25
C ILE A 367 -8.03 2.20 5.23
N ARG A 368 -8.26 2.64 4.00
CA ARG A 368 -7.26 2.74 2.93
C ARG A 368 -7.08 4.19 2.49
N PRO A 369 -5.85 4.73 2.48
CA PRO A 369 -5.58 6.02 1.85
C PRO A 369 -5.88 5.98 0.36
N THR A 370 -6.44 7.07 -0.16
CA THR A 370 -6.69 7.31 -1.58
C THR A 370 -6.01 8.62 -1.99
N GLU A 371 -6.04 8.98 -3.27
CA GLU A 371 -5.48 10.24 -3.75
C GLU A 371 -6.12 11.46 -3.08
N TYR A 372 -7.43 11.41 -2.82
CA TYR A 372 -8.19 12.56 -2.29
C TYR A 372 -8.63 12.40 -0.84
N GLY A 373 -8.24 11.33 -0.17
CA GLY A 373 -8.65 11.09 1.23
C GLY A 373 -8.53 9.64 1.64
N TYR A 374 -9.64 9.04 2.05
CA TYR A 374 -9.67 7.67 2.58
C TYR A 374 -10.91 6.93 2.11
N SER A 375 -10.80 5.61 2.03
CA SER A 375 -11.91 4.70 1.73
C SER A 375 -12.03 3.59 2.77
N LEU A 376 -13.22 3.03 2.87
CA LEU A 376 -13.53 1.89 3.73
C LEU A 376 -14.53 0.99 3.00
N ASP A 377 -14.23 -0.31 2.91
CA ASP A 377 -14.95 -1.23 2.02
C ASP A 377 -15.99 -2.10 2.77
N MET A 378 -16.63 -1.54 3.78
CA MET A 378 -17.59 -2.28 4.62
C MET A 378 -19.02 -2.28 4.07
N ASN A 379 -19.46 -1.18 3.51
CA ASN A 379 -20.80 -1.03 2.96
C ASN A 379 -20.79 0.08 1.92
N LEU A 380 -21.56 -0.07 0.84
CA LEU A 380 -21.46 0.76 -0.35
C LEU A 380 -22.67 1.68 -0.58
N ASN A 381 -23.57 1.77 0.40
CA ASN A 381 -24.57 2.82 0.36
C ASN A 381 -23.91 4.13 0.74
N GLU A 382 -23.62 4.99 -0.25
CA GLU A 382 -22.90 6.27 -0.09
C GLU A 382 -23.53 7.23 0.94
N ASP A 383 -24.81 7.04 1.25
CA ASP A 383 -25.55 7.87 2.21
C ASP A 383 -25.60 7.32 3.65
N ASN A 384 -24.81 6.30 3.97
CA ASN A 384 -24.79 5.77 5.32
C ASN A 384 -23.93 6.64 6.24
N GLU A 385 -24.56 7.45 7.06
CA GLU A 385 -23.90 8.33 8.05
C GLU A 385 -23.01 7.54 9.03
N SER A 386 -23.43 6.34 9.42
CA SER A 386 -22.64 5.45 10.28
C SER A 386 -21.32 5.04 9.64
N LEU A 387 -21.32 4.77 8.34
CA LEU A 387 -20.10 4.46 7.59
C LEU A 387 -19.19 5.67 7.51
N LYS A 388 -19.73 6.86 7.25
CA LYS A 388 -18.96 8.12 7.26
C LYS A 388 -18.34 8.38 8.63
N ASN A 389 -19.09 8.17 9.71
CA ASN A 389 -18.57 8.29 11.07
C ASN A 389 -17.42 7.32 11.35
N LEU A 390 -17.56 6.05 10.97
CA LEU A 390 -16.48 5.06 11.14
C LEU A 390 -15.26 5.40 10.28
N LEU A 391 -15.47 5.83 9.03
CA LEU A 391 -14.39 6.26 8.13
C LEU A 391 -13.63 7.44 8.72
N MET A 392 -14.32 8.46 9.21
CA MET A 392 -13.70 9.65 9.79
C MET A 392 -12.99 9.33 11.11
N LEU A 393 -13.57 8.48 11.96
CA LEU A 393 -12.91 8.01 13.19
C LEU A 393 -11.60 7.26 12.87
N GLN A 394 -11.63 6.35 11.93
CA GLN A 394 -10.42 5.63 11.51
C GLN A 394 -9.39 6.57 10.84
N SER A 395 -9.85 7.57 10.07
CA SER A 395 -8.98 8.58 9.46
C SER A 395 -8.24 9.39 10.51
N MET A 396 -8.95 9.82 11.56
CA MET A 396 -8.36 10.48 12.72
C MET A 396 -7.31 9.60 13.40
N LEU A 397 -7.64 8.33 13.66
CA LEU A 397 -6.70 7.36 14.25
C LEU A 397 -5.46 7.14 13.39
N TYR A 398 -5.64 7.03 12.07
CA TYR A 398 -4.56 6.82 11.12
C TYR A 398 -3.58 7.99 11.09
N VAL A 399 -4.06 9.24 11.08
CA VAL A 399 -3.20 10.43 11.06
C VAL A 399 -2.57 10.72 12.41
N SER A 400 -3.26 10.40 13.52
CA SER A 400 -2.77 10.62 14.89
C SER A 400 -1.70 9.58 15.28
N SER A 401 -1.63 8.45 14.60
CA SER A 401 -0.60 7.43 14.85
C SER A 401 0.78 7.93 14.39
N SER A 402 1.74 8.02 15.31
CA SER A 402 3.08 8.54 15.03
C SER A 402 4.00 7.52 14.34
N ASN A 403 3.76 6.24 14.59
CA ASN A 403 4.48 5.11 14.00
C ASN A 403 3.58 3.87 13.99
N TYR A 404 4.05 2.79 13.41
CA TYR A 404 3.27 1.57 13.23
C TYR A 404 2.95 0.84 14.55
N THR A 405 3.68 1.11 15.63
CA THR A 405 3.37 0.56 16.95
C THR A 405 2.07 1.14 17.52
N ASN A 406 1.67 2.32 17.06
CA ASN A 406 0.45 2.99 17.50
C ASN A 406 -0.80 2.51 16.76
N TYR A 407 -0.69 1.59 15.78
CA TYR A 407 -1.87 0.92 15.21
C TYR A 407 -2.51 -0.09 16.18
N ARG A 408 -2.56 0.24 17.48
CA ARG A 408 -3.27 -0.53 18.50
C ARG A 408 -4.73 -0.76 18.14
N TRP A 409 -5.35 0.19 17.50
CA TRP A 409 -6.72 0.12 17.05
C TRP A 409 -6.96 -0.94 15.97
N PHE A 410 -5.94 -1.37 15.20
CA PHE A 410 -6.03 -2.57 14.38
C PHE A 410 -6.35 -3.81 15.24
N ASN A 411 -5.67 -3.96 16.38
CA ASN A 411 -5.96 -5.04 17.31
C ASN A 411 -7.35 -4.92 17.94
N TRP A 412 -7.83 -3.69 18.16
CA TRP A 412 -9.21 -3.50 18.65
C TRP A 412 -10.24 -3.92 17.61
N LEU A 413 -10.01 -3.61 16.33
CA LEU A 413 -10.83 -4.10 15.22
C LEU A 413 -10.81 -5.63 15.16
N MET A 414 -9.62 -6.23 15.25
CA MET A 414 -9.47 -7.68 15.21
C MET A 414 -10.18 -8.37 16.39
N ASP A 415 -10.21 -7.75 17.57
CA ASP A 415 -10.98 -8.28 18.71
C ASP A 415 -12.47 -8.42 18.38
N GLU A 416 -13.04 -7.46 17.66
CA GLU A 416 -14.44 -7.51 17.24
C GLU A 416 -14.65 -8.52 16.09
N VAL A 417 -13.71 -8.59 15.16
CA VAL A 417 -13.75 -9.58 14.06
C VAL A 417 -13.67 -11.01 14.60
N GLU A 418 -12.85 -11.29 15.60
CA GLU A 418 -12.76 -12.61 16.22
C GLU A 418 -14.02 -12.97 17.02
N ARG A 419 -14.65 -11.98 17.65
CA ARG A 419 -15.84 -12.19 18.48
C ARG A 419 -17.11 -12.38 17.67
N TYR A 420 -17.25 -11.65 16.57
CA TYR A 420 -18.51 -11.55 15.83
C TYR A 420 -18.40 -11.94 14.34
N GLY A 421 -17.24 -12.35 13.86
CA GLY A 421 -16.96 -12.47 12.44
C GLY A 421 -16.70 -11.09 11.83
N LEU A 422 -17.37 -10.77 10.70
CA LEU A 422 -17.28 -9.41 10.13
C LEU A 422 -18.42 -8.57 10.74
N PRO A 423 -18.12 -7.74 11.77
CA PRO A 423 -19.12 -6.97 12.49
C PRO A 423 -19.73 -5.88 11.61
N ASP A 424 -20.92 -5.40 11.99
CA ASP A 424 -21.52 -4.25 11.31
C ASP A 424 -20.81 -2.94 11.65
N VAL A 425 -21.13 -1.89 10.87
CA VAL A 425 -20.50 -0.58 10.97
C VAL A 425 -20.70 0.07 12.34
N ASN A 426 -21.93 -0.02 12.90
CA ASN A 426 -22.28 0.62 14.17
C ASN A 426 -21.55 -0.05 15.34
N LEU A 427 -21.48 -1.39 15.31
CA LEU A 427 -20.75 -2.15 16.33
C LEU A 427 -19.26 -1.80 16.32
N LEU A 428 -18.64 -1.74 15.14
CA LEU A 428 -17.24 -1.33 15.03
C LEU A 428 -17.00 0.09 15.50
N TYR A 429 -17.86 1.02 15.08
CA TYR A 429 -17.76 2.42 15.49
C TYR A 429 -17.83 2.58 17.00
N SER A 430 -18.87 2.03 17.63
CA SER A 430 -19.08 2.13 19.07
C SER A 430 -17.99 1.44 19.89
N SER A 431 -17.53 0.27 19.44
CA SER A 431 -16.42 -0.43 20.09
C SER A 431 -15.09 0.34 19.99
N LEU A 432 -14.75 0.85 18.81
CA LEU A 432 -13.55 1.67 18.63
C LEU A 432 -13.60 2.95 19.45
N LYS A 433 -14.74 3.66 19.42
CA LYS A 433 -14.92 4.89 20.19
C LYS A 433 -14.74 4.63 21.68
N LYS A 434 -15.38 3.59 22.21
CA LYS A 434 -15.25 3.22 23.63
C LYS A 434 -13.79 2.93 24.02
N LYS A 435 -13.10 2.10 23.24
CA LYS A 435 -11.69 1.75 23.51
C LYS A 435 -10.78 2.97 23.43
N LEU A 436 -11.10 3.91 22.53
CA LEU A 436 -10.38 5.15 22.37
C LEU A 436 -10.58 6.07 23.58
N ASP A 437 -11.81 6.17 24.08
CA ASP A 437 -12.15 6.96 25.27
C ASP A 437 -11.47 6.41 26.53
N ASP A 438 -11.41 5.06 26.65
CA ASP A 438 -10.70 4.37 27.74
C ASP A 438 -9.17 4.56 27.68
N GLU A 439 -8.57 4.59 26.48
CA GLU A 439 -7.12 4.74 26.29
C GLU A 439 -6.64 6.18 26.47
N PHE A 440 -7.46 7.18 26.08
CA PHE A 440 -7.14 8.60 26.12
C PHE A 440 -8.15 9.37 26.98
N PRO A 441 -8.00 9.36 28.31
CA PRO A 441 -8.85 10.15 29.19
C PRO A 441 -8.63 11.64 28.95
N LEU A 442 -9.71 12.43 28.98
CA LEU A 442 -9.67 13.86 28.76
C LEU A 442 -8.78 14.56 29.80
N PRO A 443 -7.74 15.30 29.39
CA PRO A 443 -6.92 16.08 30.31
C PRO A 443 -7.68 17.29 30.80
N LYS A 444 -7.20 17.90 31.87
CA LYS A 444 -7.70 19.22 32.31
C LYS A 444 -7.32 20.27 31.27
N TYR A 445 -8.12 21.34 31.18
CA TYR A 445 -7.89 22.45 30.24
C TYR A 445 -6.46 23.01 30.31
N GLU A 446 -5.95 23.21 31.52
CA GLU A 446 -4.62 23.79 31.77
C GLU A 446 -3.46 22.90 31.28
N ALA A 447 -3.72 21.63 31.03
CA ALA A 447 -2.73 20.72 30.47
C ALA A 447 -2.64 20.81 28.95
N LEU A 448 -3.63 21.43 28.30
CA LEU A 448 -3.67 21.59 26.83
C LEU A 448 -2.89 22.84 26.41
N THR A 449 -1.56 22.79 26.49
CA THR A 449 -0.65 23.89 26.18
C THR A 449 0.27 23.61 25.02
N TYR A 450 0.93 24.65 24.51
CA TYR A 450 1.89 24.53 23.39
C TYR A 450 3.02 23.56 23.67
N SER A 451 3.54 23.50 24.87
CA SER A 451 4.66 22.61 25.27
C SER A 451 4.23 21.17 25.54
N GLY A 452 2.94 20.89 25.62
CA GLY A 452 2.40 19.57 25.90
C GLY A 452 2.36 18.66 24.66
N ASP A 453 2.32 17.34 24.86
CA ASP A 453 2.02 16.40 23.76
C ASP A 453 0.52 16.30 23.52
N ASN A 454 -0.05 17.37 22.98
CA ASN A 454 -1.49 17.60 22.88
C ASN A 454 -2.07 17.38 21.48
N ARG A 455 -1.26 16.92 20.51
CA ARG A 455 -1.67 16.80 19.10
C ARG A 455 -2.93 15.98 18.92
N TYR A 456 -3.08 14.88 19.68
CA TYR A 456 -4.26 14.03 19.66
C TYR A 456 -5.56 14.83 19.88
N TRP A 457 -5.57 15.81 20.79
CA TRP A 457 -6.75 16.57 21.17
C TRP A 457 -7.23 17.53 20.08
N PHE A 458 -6.34 18.01 19.21
CA PHE A 458 -6.73 18.77 18.03
C PHE A 458 -7.45 17.90 17.01
N TRP A 459 -6.94 16.69 16.73
CA TRP A 459 -7.63 15.74 15.84
C TRP A 459 -8.95 15.26 16.43
N ARG A 460 -9.00 15.01 17.73
CA ARG A 460 -10.23 14.64 18.43
C ARG A 460 -11.28 15.74 18.35
N LEU A 461 -10.90 16.99 18.54
CA LEU A 461 -11.78 18.14 18.41
C LEU A 461 -12.30 18.30 16.97
N ASP A 462 -11.42 18.25 15.97
CA ASP A 462 -11.82 18.34 14.57
C ASP A 462 -12.77 17.20 14.19
N PHE A 463 -12.55 15.97 14.72
CA PHE A 463 -13.49 14.86 14.53
C PHE A 463 -14.86 15.18 15.14
N TYR A 464 -14.92 15.70 16.35
CA TYR A 464 -16.17 16.03 17.00
C TYR A 464 -16.92 17.17 16.27
N ILE A 465 -16.24 18.22 15.86
CA ILE A 465 -16.82 19.30 15.05
C ILE A 465 -17.40 18.76 13.74
N TRP A 466 -16.65 17.89 13.05
CA TRP A 466 -17.14 17.25 11.83
C TRP A 466 -18.37 16.37 12.07
N GLN A 467 -18.37 15.59 13.13
CA GLN A 467 -19.48 14.69 13.49
C GLN A 467 -20.77 15.46 13.81
N HIS A 468 -20.64 16.59 14.52
CA HIS A 468 -21.74 17.47 14.91
C HIS A 468 -21.95 18.66 13.99
N ARG A 469 -21.43 18.57 12.75
CA ARG A 469 -21.50 19.66 11.77
C ARG A 469 -22.90 20.19 11.51
N LYS A 470 -23.92 19.33 11.55
CA LYS A 470 -25.34 19.70 11.33
C LYS A 470 -25.92 20.56 12.46
N GLU A 471 -25.31 20.51 13.63
CA GLU A 471 -25.69 21.31 14.81
C GLU A 471 -24.89 22.62 14.87
N LEU A 472 -23.64 22.58 14.45
CA LEU A 472 -22.70 23.70 14.53
C LEU A 472 -22.76 24.65 13.33
N PHE A 473 -23.22 24.18 12.17
CA PHE A 473 -23.25 24.96 10.93
C PHE A 473 -24.62 24.93 10.27
N HIS A 474 -25.03 26.04 9.65
CA HIS A 474 -26.26 26.09 8.87
C HIS A 474 -26.16 25.22 7.63
N LYS A 475 -27.23 24.46 7.32
CA LYS A 475 -27.26 23.47 6.24
C LYS A 475 -26.78 23.98 4.89
N ASP A 476 -27.17 25.20 4.52
CA ASP A 476 -26.89 25.81 3.22
C ASP A 476 -25.73 26.82 3.29
N SER A 477 -24.91 26.78 4.34
CA SER A 477 -23.77 27.69 4.51
C SER A 477 -22.55 27.22 3.72
N GLN A 478 -21.64 28.13 3.44
CA GLN A 478 -20.35 27.80 2.84
C GLN A 478 -19.48 27.00 3.81
N GLU A 479 -19.61 27.26 5.11
CA GLU A 479 -18.94 26.51 6.18
C GLU A 479 -19.34 25.03 6.11
N MET A 480 -20.62 24.72 5.96
CA MET A 480 -21.08 23.35 5.83
C MET A 480 -20.40 22.64 4.64
N THR A 481 -20.30 23.31 3.50
CA THR A 481 -19.60 22.76 2.33
C THR A 481 -18.12 22.51 2.62
N ILE A 482 -17.45 23.42 3.35
CA ILE A 482 -16.03 23.24 3.73
C ILE A 482 -15.87 22.06 4.68
N VAL A 483 -16.79 21.91 5.65
CA VAL A 483 -16.74 20.83 6.64
C VAL A 483 -17.07 19.47 6.01
N GLU A 484 -18.00 19.40 5.07
CA GLU A 484 -18.31 18.17 4.35
C GLU A 484 -17.15 17.67 3.48
N ASN A 485 -16.35 18.60 2.96
CA ASN A 485 -15.13 18.29 2.21
C ASN A 485 -13.89 18.10 3.10
N TYR A 486 -14.05 18.10 4.43
CA TYR A 486 -12.94 17.93 5.36
C TYR A 486 -12.35 16.51 5.29
N VAL A 487 -11.02 16.44 5.17
CA VAL A 487 -10.25 15.19 5.17
C VAL A 487 -9.11 15.32 6.16
N PHE A 488 -8.98 14.36 7.05
CA PHE A 488 -7.86 14.32 7.99
C PHE A 488 -6.51 14.23 7.28
N LYS A 489 -5.56 15.07 7.70
CA LYS A 489 -4.19 15.09 7.21
C LYS A 489 -3.22 14.85 8.36
N ARG A 490 -2.01 14.38 8.05
CA ARG A 490 -0.93 14.26 9.05
C ARG A 490 -0.32 15.60 9.42
N ASN A 491 -1.16 16.56 9.79
CA ASN A 491 -0.73 17.84 10.32
C ASN A 491 -0.10 17.63 11.69
N ARG A 492 1.06 18.20 11.94
CA ARG A 492 1.80 18.00 13.19
C ARG A 492 2.39 19.27 13.77
N SER A 493 2.22 20.40 13.10
CA SER A 493 2.67 21.69 13.59
C SER A 493 1.54 22.35 14.39
N ILE A 494 1.83 22.68 15.63
CA ILE A 494 0.94 23.52 16.45
C ILE A 494 1.34 24.96 16.18
N GLU A 495 0.38 25.76 15.75
CA GLU A 495 0.53 27.16 15.39
C GLU A 495 -0.27 28.05 16.34
N HIS A 496 0.30 29.22 16.70
CA HIS A 496 -0.37 30.22 17.47
C HIS A 496 -1.22 31.12 16.56
N ILE A 497 -2.50 31.25 16.82
CA ILE A 497 -3.41 32.13 16.05
C ILE A 497 -2.99 33.57 16.22
N ALA A 498 -2.86 34.08 17.49
CA ALA A 498 -2.10 35.30 17.80
C ALA A 498 -0.62 34.89 17.93
N PRO A 499 0.30 35.41 17.10
CA PRO A 499 1.68 34.96 17.04
C PRO A 499 2.43 35.17 18.37
N GLN A 500 3.42 34.31 18.63
CA GLN A 500 4.25 34.44 19.86
C GLN A 500 5.01 35.75 19.90
N THR A 501 5.49 36.24 18.76
CA THR A 501 6.20 37.50 18.61
C THR A 501 5.46 38.36 17.58
N PRO A 502 4.42 39.10 18.01
CA PRO A 502 3.66 39.96 17.12
C PRO A 502 4.53 41.04 16.46
N GLN A 503 4.19 41.38 15.21
CA GLN A 503 4.81 42.54 14.55
C GLN A 503 4.42 43.86 15.27
N SER A 504 5.22 44.88 15.12
CA SER A 504 5.06 46.16 15.84
C SER A 504 3.74 46.89 15.55
N ASN A 505 3.04 46.56 14.47
CA ASN A 505 1.74 47.10 14.07
C ASN A 505 0.57 46.13 14.37
N SER A 506 0.81 45.04 15.09
CA SER A 506 -0.23 44.09 15.46
C SER A 506 -1.18 44.68 16.50
N MET A 507 -2.49 44.40 16.40
CA MET A 507 -3.47 44.77 17.43
C MET A 507 -3.27 44.00 18.73
N MET A 508 -2.64 42.82 18.66
CA MET A 508 -2.37 41.97 19.81
C MET A 508 -0.90 42.05 20.19
N VAL A 509 -0.62 42.57 21.40
CA VAL A 509 0.73 42.62 21.97
C VAL A 509 0.70 41.87 23.29
N TRP A 510 1.67 40.97 23.49
CA TRP A 510 1.83 40.23 24.74
C TRP A 510 2.64 41.08 25.74
N GLU A 511 2.17 41.14 26.97
CA GLU A 511 2.95 41.69 28.07
C GLU A 511 3.88 40.62 28.64
N ASP A 512 4.98 41.03 29.25
CA ASP A 512 5.91 40.08 29.90
C ASP A 512 5.38 39.68 31.29
N THR A 513 4.21 39.04 31.29
CA THR A 513 3.53 38.54 32.49
C THR A 513 3.27 37.03 32.38
N PRO A 514 3.23 36.32 33.52
CA PRO A 514 2.88 34.90 33.53
C PRO A 514 1.49 34.63 32.93
N GLU A 515 0.54 35.53 33.14
CA GLU A 515 -0.83 35.44 32.65
C GLU A 515 -0.88 35.50 31.12
N ASP A 516 -0.15 36.40 30.50
CA ASP A 516 -0.06 36.53 29.04
C ASP A 516 0.69 35.33 28.42
N ALA A 517 1.73 34.84 29.08
CA ALA A 517 2.44 33.65 28.63
C ALA A 517 1.54 32.41 28.65
N LEU A 518 0.73 32.23 29.71
CA LEU A 518 -0.23 31.12 29.80
C LEU A 518 -1.33 31.24 28.75
N LEU A 519 -1.87 32.44 28.52
CA LEU A 519 -2.91 32.70 27.55
C LEU A 519 -2.42 32.51 26.13
N ARG A 520 -1.22 32.99 25.80
CA ARG A 520 -0.56 32.83 24.50
C ARG A 520 -0.43 31.38 24.14
N ASP A 521 0.02 30.54 25.07
CA ASP A 521 0.32 29.13 24.86
C ASP A 521 -0.87 28.21 25.22
N SER A 522 -2.06 28.78 25.50
CA SER A 522 -3.28 28.04 25.83
C SER A 522 -3.93 27.41 24.61
N PHE A 523 -4.74 26.36 24.84
CA PHE A 523 -5.51 25.69 23.81
C PHE A 523 -6.38 26.64 22.98
N GLY A 524 -6.88 27.70 23.57
CA GLY A 524 -7.66 28.74 22.90
C GLY A 524 -6.92 29.38 21.72
N ASN A 525 -5.65 29.70 21.92
CA ASN A 525 -4.82 30.36 20.91
C ASN A 525 -4.08 29.41 19.96
N LEU A 526 -4.26 28.10 20.10
CA LEU A 526 -3.51 27.09 19.33
C LEU A 526 -4.37 26.41 18.30
N VAL A 527 -3.78 26.09 17.15
CA VAL A 527 -4.38 25.31 16.08
C VAL A 527 -3.34 24.37 15.48
N MET A 528 -3.77 23.22 14.98
CA MET A 528 -2.87 22.28 14.34
C MET A 528 -3.00 22.36 12.82
N ILE A 529 -1.87 22.61 12.15
CA ILE A 529 -1.77 22.79 10.70
C ILE A 529 -0.58 21.99 10.12
N SER A 530 -0.46 22.00 8.80
CA SER A 530 0.70 21.42 8.13
C SER A 530 1.97 22.22 8.38
N GLN A 531 3.13 21.56 8.34
CA GLN A 531 4.41 22.24 8.51
C GLN A 531 4.65 23.29 7.42
N GLY A 532 4.21 23.03 6.18
CA GLY A 532 4.33 23.98 5.08
C GLY A 532 3.53 25.26 5.33
N LEU A 533 2.28 25.11 5.79
CA LEU A 533 1.43 26.26 6.14
C LEU A 533 1.98 27.01 7.35
N ASN A 534 2.44 26.28 8.39
CA ASN A 534 3.07 26.90 9.56
C ASN A 534 4.27 27.76 9.18
N SER A 535 5.14 27.25 8.31
CA SER A 535 6.29 28.03 7.80
C SER A 535 5.88 29.25 6.98
N ALA A 536 4.77 29.14 6.22
CA ALA A 536 4.26 30.25 5.41
C ALA A 536 3.58 31.34 6.25
N LEU A 537 2.85 30.95 7.31
CA LEU A 537 2.15 31.88 8.20
C LEU A 537 3.07 32.52 9.26
N SER A 538 4.08 31.79 9.74
CA SER A 538 5.08 32.28 10.68
C SER A 538 4.48 33.22 11.77
N ASN A 539 5.07 34.41 11.94
CA ASN A 539 4.62 35.45 12.89
C ASN A 539 3.56 36.39 12.30
N GLU A 540 2.83 35.98 11.27
CA GLU A 540 1.78 36.79 10.66
C GLU A 540 0.62 37.04 11.62
N SER A 541 -0.08 38.16 11.39
CA SER A 541 -1.22 38.58 12.25
C SER A 541 -2.42 37.64 12.07
N TYR A 542 -3.38 37.75 12.98
CA TYR A 542 -4.65 37.03 12.92
C TYR A 542 -5.36 37.24 11.58
N GLU A 543 -5.37 38.47 11.07
CA GLU A 543 -6.05 38.85 9.83
C GLU A 543 -5.45 38.09 8.62
N VAL A 544 -4.14 37.96 8.60
CA VAL A 544 -3.45 37.18 7.55
C VAL A 544 -3.76 35.69 7.67
N LYS A 545 -3.76 35.15 8.89
CA LYS A 545 -4.05 33.75 9.17
C LYS A 545 -5.49 33.38 8.82
N THR A 546 -6.44 34.26 9.10
CA THR A 546 -7.86 34.06 8.73
C THR A 546 -8.13 34.31 7.24
N ALA A 547 -7.37 35.17 6.57
CA ALA A 547 -7.44 35.30 5.10
C ALA A 547 -7.14 33.98 4.37
N HIS A 548 -6.30 33.12 4.95
CA HIS A 548 -6.10 31.77 4.45
C HIS A 548 -7.40 30.95 4.46
N VAL A 549 -8.19 31.03 5.54
CA VAL A 549 -9.51 30.38 5.62
C VAL A 549 -10.45 30.96 4.57
N GLN A 550 -10.46 32.30 4.42
CA GLN A 550 -11.28 32.99 3.39
C GLN A 550 -11.00 32.49 1.97
N SER A 551 -9.81 31.97 1.70
CA SER A 551 -9.49 31.43 0.37
C SER A 551 -10.29 30.17 0.01
N TYR A 552 -10.80 29.43 0.98
CA TYR A 552 -11.71 28.29 0.75
C TYR A 552 -13.13 28.76 0.43
N TYR A 553 -13.61 29.84 1.05
CA TYR A 553 -14.92 30.42 0.75
C TYR A 553 -14.98 30.98 -0.67
N ASN A 554 -13.90 31.58 -1.15
CA ASN A 554 -13.84 32.21 -2.48
C ASN A 554 -13.49 31.20 -3.60
N GLY A 555 -13.33 29.92 -3.28
CA GLY A 555 -12.90 28.90 -4.26
C GLY A 555 -11.47 29.09 -4.79
N ALA A 556 -10.68 30.00 -4.19
CA ALA A 556 -9.29 30.20 -4.57
C ALA A 556 -8.40 29.03 -4.14
N LYS A 557 -8.81 28.27 -3.11
CA LYS A 557 -8.22 26.99 -2.73
C LYS A 557 -9.22 25.86 -2.94
N SER A 558 -8.73 24.78 -3.56
CA SER A 558 -9.43 23.51 -3.65
C SER A 558 -8.92 22.54 -2.58
N GLY A 559 -9.76 21.57 -2.21
CA GLY A 559 -9.43 20.53 -1.25
C GLY A 559 -9.84 20.84 0.18
N SER A 560 -9.36 20.04 1.13
CA SER A 560 -9.74 20.12 2.53
C SER A 560 -9.00 21.21 3.28
N ILE A 561 -9.72 21.94 4.12
CA ILE A 561 -9.12 22.86 5.10
C ILE A 561 -8.19 22.09 6.07
N GLU A 562 -7.25 22.80 6.68
CA GLU A 562 -6.23 22.20 7.57
C GLU A 562 -6.79 21.84 8.95
N SER A 563 -7.69 22.65 9.50
CA SER A 563 -8.32 22.46 10.81
C SER A 563 -9.73 23.06 10.86
N LEU A 564 -10.68 22.31 11.41
CA LEU A 564 -12.04 22.79 11.65
C LEU A 564 -12.10 23.76 12.83
N LYS A 565 -11.19 23.63 13.79
CA LYS A 565 -11.03 24.60 14.86
C LYS A 565 -10.72 26.00 14.29
N LEU A 566 -9.83 26.10 13.30
CA LEU A 566 -9.52 27.36 12.64
C LEU A 566 -10.71 27.93 11.85
N LEU A 567 -11.55 27.06 11.28
CA LEU A 567 -12.80 27.47 10.63
C LEU A 567 -13.75 28.16 11.63
N LEU A 568 -13.92 27.59 12.83
CA LEU A 568 -14.75 28.18 13.90
C LEU A 568 -14.19 29.52 14.41
N VAL A 569 -12.86 29.66 14.47
CA VAL A 569 -12.23 30.94 14.79
C VAL A 569 -12.61 32.01 13.75
N HIS A 570 -12.50 31.68 12.47
CA HIS A 570 -12.85 32.60 11.38
C HIS A 570 -14.33 32.95 11.36
N GLN A 571 -15.21 32.01 11.66
CA GLN A 571 -16.66 32.23 11.68
C GLN A 571 -17.12 33.09 12.82
N ASN A 572 -16.57 32.89 14.03
CA ASN A 572 -17.14 33.47 15.27
C ASN A 572 -16.47 34.77 15.72
N TYR A 573 -15.25 35.07 15.26
CA TYR A 573 -14.48 36.19 15.77
C TYR A 573 -14.02 37.12 14.65
N SER A 574 -14.45 38.40 14.70
CA SER A 574 -13.98 39.45 13.79
C SER A 574 -12.64 40.04 14.19
N LYS A 575 -12.27 39.89 15.48
CA LYS A 575 -10.99 40.31 16.08
C LYS A 575 -10.49 39.20 17.00
N TRP A 576 -9.18 39.17 17.22
CA TRP A 576 -8.55 38.13 18.04
C TRP A 576 -7.76 38.81 19.18
N ASP A 577 -8.44 39.01 20.30
CA ASP A 577 -7.89 39.60 21.51
C ASP A 577 -7.90 38.61 22.69
N ARG A 578 -7.48 39.06 23.88
CA ARG A 578 -7.39 38.20 25.07
C ARG A 578 -8.73 37.59 25.48
N GLU A 579 -9.83 38.32 25.30
CA GLU A 579 -11.18 37.81 25.60
C GLU A 579 -11.61 36.74 24.60
N ALA A 580 -11.42 37.02 23.32
CA ALA A 580 -11.70 36.04 22.25
C ALA A 580 -10.91 34.73 22.43
N ILE A 581 -9.65 34.81 22.81
CA ILE A 581 -8.81 33.63 23.07
C ILE A 581 -9.36 32.81 24.24
N LYS A 582 -9.74 33.45 25.34
CA LYS A 582 -10.31 32.78 26.53
C LYS A 582 -11.64 32.11 26.19
N GLU A 583 -12.56 32.87 25.63
CA GLU A 583 -13.90 32.39 25.25
C GLU A 583 -13.79 31.22 24.24
N HIS A 584 -12.97 31.37 23.22
CA HIS A 584 -12.77 30.29 22.26
C HIS A 584 -12.16 29.04 22.90
N GLY A 585 -11.21 29.24 23.81
CA GLY A 585 -10.60 28.12 24.54
C GLY A 585 -11.59 27.33 25.36
N GLU A 586 -12.45 28.02 26.10
CA GLU A 586 -13.51 27.43 26.92
C GLU A 586 -14.54 26.69 26.03
N ASN A 587 -15.00 27.33 24.95
CA ASN A 587 -15.93 26.74 24.00
C ASN A 587 -15.35 25.47 23.35
N MET A 588 -14.10 25.49 22.93
CA MET A 588 -13.45 24.30 22.30
C MET A 588 -13.22 23.17 23.30
N TYR A 589 -12.92 23.50 24.55
CA TYR A 589 -12.81 22.51 25.62
C TYR A 589 -14.17 21.89 25.98
N GLU A 590 -15.24 22.68 26.00
CA GLU A 590 -16.60 22.17 26.18
C GLU A 590 -16.99 21.17 25.09
N LEU A 591 -16.63 21.44 23.82
CA LEU A 591 -16.82 20.47 22.73
C LEU A 591 -16.02 19.19 22.96
N LEU A 592 -14.80 19.26 23.47
CA LEU A 592 -14.02 18.08 23.85
C LEU A 592 -14.69 17.29 24.97
N VAL A 593 -15.23 17.95 26.01
CA VAL A 593 -16.00 17.32 27.09
C VAL A 593 -17.19 16.57 26.51
N LYS A 594 -17.98 17.21 25.66
CA LYS A 594 -19.14 16.61 24.98
C LYS A 594 -18.77 15.41 24.11
N SER A 595 -17.52 15.37 23.58
CA SER A 595 -17.06 14.22 22.78
C SER A 595 -16.94 12.91 23.56
N PHE A 596 -17.02 12.96 24.90
CA PHE A 596 -17.01 11.79 25.79
C PHE A 596 -18.41 11.41 26.28
N GLU A 597 -19.40 12.25 26.03
CA GLU A 597 -20.78 11.94 26.40
C GLU A 597 -21.31 10.80 25.53
N LYS A 598 -22.06 9.90 26.14
CA LYS A 598 -22.70 8.81 25.39
C LYS A 598 -23.78 9.43 24.49
N GLN A 599 -23.69 9.17 23.21
CA GLN A 599 -24.83 9.40 22.33
C GLN A 599 -25.94 8.44 22.75
N GLU A 600 -27.06 8.97 23.22
CA GLU A 600 -28.28 8.20 23.54
C GLU A 600 -28.89 7.53 22.30
#